data_d93fae81625b03485c0c4004a5d3cd4a
#
_entry.id   d93fae81625b03485c0c4004a5d3cd4a
#
_cell.length_a   1.000
_cell.length_b   1.000
_cell.length_c   1.000
_cell.angle_alpha   90.00
_cell.angle_beta   90.00
_cell.angle_gamma   90.00
#
_symmetry.space_group_name_H-M   'P 1'
#
loop_
_entity.id
_entity.type
_entity.pdbx_description
1 polymer ?
#
loop_
_entity_poly.entity_id
_entity_poly.type
_entity_poly.pdbx_seq_one_letter_code
_entity_poly.pdbx_strand_id
1 'polypeptide(L)'
;DKKERPWTENKIFQESKFTNVYRELDRNSQWQIKNILLDDKLNLKNLIWKLMVFRFFNNPETFTFEPKGAVLQGSLFGAPIKSGLKQTENIEDLISAKKWRNGIPDFEEYDEEEFSRFIAGIRSSGKNPYTTAYLINSQATPGQPRDYCYTRVVVPTLHNKLDELIKIVLTAKKPEEIIEFLKTLPAVADFIAHEFYQDFTYIPRYTDRKFMRFTQDDYTNVGPGASIGIRLIYP
;
A
#
# COMPACT_ATOMS: atom_id res chain seq x y z
N ASP A 1 1.98 29.34 -11.54
CA ASP A 1 2.04 29.54 -13.01
C ASP A 1 2.07 28.18 -13.69
N LYS A 2 0.97 27.81 -14.34
CA LYS A 2 0.92 26.60 -15.17
C LYS A 2 1.49 26.97 -16.53
N LYS A 3 2.77 26.67 -16.75
CA LYS A 3 3.33 26.73 -18.09
C LYS A 3 2.68 25.67 -18.98
N GLU A 4 2.30 26.04 -20.19
CA GLU A 4 1.84 25.07 -21.20
C GLU A 4 2.97 24.14 -21.61
N ARG A 5 2.62 22.88 -21.93
CA ARG A 5 3.60 21.90 -22.45
C ARG A 5 3.93 22.24 -23.93
N PRO A 6 5.16 21.92 -24.35
CA PRO A 6 6.27 21.31 -23.63
C PRO A 6 7.03 22.30 -22.75
N TRP A 7 7.47 21.86 -21.56
CA TRP A 7 8.21 22.69 -20.60
C TRP A 7 9.71 22.81 -20.90
N THR A 8 10.21 22.03 -21.85
CA THR A 8 11.60 21.94 -22.29
C THR A 8 11.66 21.62 -23.76
N GLU A 9 12.70 22.05 -24.44
CA GLU A 9 12.99 21.73 -25.86
C GLU A 9 13.70 20.36 -26.00
N ASN A 10 14.20 19.80 -24.89
CA ASN A 10 14.88 18.51 -24.90
C ASN A 10 13.87 17.36 -25.04
N LYS A 11 13.95 16.65 -26.18
CA LYS A 11 13.05 15.57 -26.54
C LYS A 11 13.06 14.41 -25.52
N ILE A 12 14.21 14.10 -24.93
CA ILE A 12 14.33 13.05 -23.90
C ILE A 12 13.44 13.38 -22.70
N PHE A 13 13.45 14.66 -22.25
CA PHE A 13 12.59 15.09 -21.14
C PHE A 13 11.11 15.23 -21.52
N GLN A 14 10.80 15.39 -22.81
CA GLN A 14 9.41 15.42 -23.27
C GLN A 14 8.79 14.03 -23.37
N GLU A 15 9.56 13.03 -23.84
CA GLU A 15 9.09 11.69 -24.20
C GLU A 15 9.30 10.66 -23.10
N SER A 16 10.31 10.85 -22.24
CA SER A 16 10.63 9.91 -21.16
C SER A 16 9.86 10.21 -19.89
N LYS A 17 9.40 9.13 -19.23
CA LYS A 17 8.81 9.20 -17.91
C LYS A 17 9.89 9.10 -16.85
N PHE A 18 10.09 10.16 -16.10
CA PHE A 18 10.98 10.18 -14.96
C PHE A 18 10.22 9.91 -13.65
N THR A 19 10.89 9.35 -12.66
CA THR A 19 10.36 9.23 -11.31
C THR A 19 10.32 10.61 -10.65
N ASN A 20 9.37 10.82 -9.73
CA ASN A 20 9.30 12.04 -8.94
C ASN A 20 10.53 12.13 -8.04
N VAL A 21 11.14 13.31 -7.95
CA VAL A 21 12.27 13.57 -7.04
C VAL A 21 11.80 13.52 -5.59
N TYR A 22 10.61 14.06 -5.33
CA TYR A 22 9.97 14.01 -4.02
C TYR A 22 8.94 12.90 -3.99
N ARG A 23 9.04 12.01 -3.01
CA ARG A 23 8.12 10.88 -2.84
C ARG A 23 6.67 11.33 -2.69
N GLU A 24 6.43 12.44 -2.05
CA GLU A 24 5.10 13.03 -1.86
C GLU A 24 4.41 13.41 -3.18
N LEU A 25 5.15 13.58 -4.27
CA LEU A 25 4.58 13.86 -5.59
C LEU A 25 4.14 12.61 -6.34
N ASP A 26 4.46 11.41 -5.83
CA ASP A 26 3.95 10.16 -6.39
C ASP A 26 2.42 10.06 -6.18
N ARG A 27 1.71 9.59 -7.21
CA ARG A 27 0.25 9.50 -7.21
C ARG A 27 -0.30 8.71 -6.02
N ASN A 28 0.35 7.61 -5.67
CA ASN A 28 -0.11 6.75 -4.59
C ASN A 28 0.18 7.37 -3.21
N SER A 29 1.31 8.05 -3.06
CA SER A 29 1.62 8.83 -1.87
C SER A 29 0.66 10.02 -1.69
N GLN A 30 0.32 10.73 -2.77
CA GLN A 30 -0.71 11.77 -2.75
C GLN A 30 -2.07 11.24 -2.30
N TRP A 31 -2.46 10.07 -2.79
CA TRP A 31 -3.71 9.43 -2.36
C TRP A 31 -3.67 9.09 -0.86
N GLN A 32 -2.59 8.50 -0.40
CA GLN A 32 -2.36 8.11 0.99
C GLN A 32 -2.40 9.32 1.94
N ILE A 33 -1.71 10.40 1.57
CA ILE A 33 -1.71 11.65 2.34
C ILE A 33 -3.16 12.18 2.44
N LYS A 34 -3.85 12.29 1.32
CA LYS A 34 -5.19 12.87 1.25
C LYS A 34 -6.25 12.03 1.98
N ASN A 35 -6.21 10.72 1.85
CA ASN A 35 -7.30 9.84 2.27
C ASN A 35 -7.04 9.10 3.58
N ILE A 36 -5.79 9.12 4.08
CA ILE A 36 -5.43 8.46 5.35
C ILE A 36 -4.78 9.47 6.31
N LEU A 37 -3.68 10.13 5.90
CA LEU A 37 -2.93 10.99 6.83
C LEU A 37 -3.72 12.21 7.29
N LEU A 38 -4.49 12.84 6.40
CA LEU A 38 -5.28 14.03 6.71
C LEU A 38 -6.66 13.72 7.31
N ASP A 39 -6.97 12.47 7.61
CA ASP A 39 -8.17 12.10 8.35
C ASP A 39 -7.93 12.32 9.85
N ASP A 40 -8.44 13.42 10.37
CA ASP A 40 -8.33 13.84 11.77
C ASP A 40 -9.09 12.96 12.76
N LYS A 41 -10.06 12.17 12.26
CA LYS A 41 -10.89 11.25 13.07
C LYS A 41 -10.16 9.96 13.44
N LEU A 42 -9.12 9.57 12.68
CA LEU A 42 -8.37 8.36 12.96
C LEU A 42 -7.55 8.51 14.24
N ASN A 43 -7.62 7.55 15.15
CA ASN A 43 -6.62 7.42 16.21
C ASN A 43 -5.27 6.98 15.62
N LEU A 44 -4.19 7.07 16.38
CA LEU A 44 -2.85 6.74 15.90
C LEU A 44 -2.73 5.30 15.41
N LYS A 45 -3.37 4.37 16.10
CA LYS A 45 -3.33 2.94 15.74
C LYS A 45 -3.99 2.68 14.40
N ASN A 46 -5.19 3.23 14.21
CA ASN A 46 -5.91 3.13 12.94
C ASN A 46 -5.19 3.83 11.79
N LEU A 47 -4.56 4.96 12.06
CA LEU A 47 -3.74 5.66 11.09
C LEU A 47 -2.61 4.76 10.57
N ILE A 48 -1.81 4.19 11.48
CA ILE A 48 -0.67 3.33 11.12
C ILE A 48 -1.14 2.06 10.43
N TRP A 49 -2.20 1.44 10.94
CA TRP A 49 -2.83 0.27 10.34
C TRP A 49 -3.20 0.53 8.87
N LYS A 50 -3.95 1.59 8.60
CA LYS A 50 -4.41 1.95 7.26
C LYS A 50 -3.25 2.31 6.33
N LEU A 51 -2.23 3.03 6.81
CA LEU A 51 -1.03 3.35 6.06
C LEU A 51 -0.32 2.07 5.59
N MET A 52 -0.09 1.14 6.50
CA MET A 52 0.65 -0.09 6.18
C MET A 52 -0.14 -1.03 5.27
N VAL A 53 -1.43 -1.23 5.55
CA VAL A 53 -2.29 -2.02 4.67
C VAL A 53 -2.33 -1.41 3.27
N PHE A 54 -2.52 -0.10 3.15
CA PHE A 54 -2.49 0.57 1.85
C PHE A 54 -1.16 0.34 1.12
N ARG A 55 -0.03 0.50 1.80
CA ARG A 55 1.31 0.37 1.20
C ARG A 55 1.59 -1.04 0.67
N PHE A 56 1.11 -2.08 1.32
CA PHE A 56 1.23 -3.44 0.80
C PHE A 56 0.56 -3.63 -0.57
N PHE A 57 -0.55 -2.97 -0.82
CA PHE A 57 -1.26 -3.02 -2.11
C PHE A 57 -0.80 -1.93 -3.06
N ASN A 58 -0.52 -0.76 -2.51
CA ASN A 58 -0.10 0.45 -3.20
C ASN A 58 -0.97 0.77 -4.44
N ASN A 59 -2.25 0.48 -4.34
CA ASN A 59 -3.24 0.66 -5.39
C ASN A 59 -4.51 1.33 -4.84
N PRO A 60 -4.71 2.63 -5.10
CA PRO A 60 -5.91 3.34 -4.67
C PRO A 60 -7.22 2.69 -5.12
N GLU A 61 -7.24 2.10 -6.32
CA GLU A 61 -8.45 1.49 -6.87
C GLU A 61 -8.94 0.30 -6.05
N THR A 62 -8.05 -0.36 -5.32
CA THR A 62 -8.41 -1.45 -4.42
C THR A 62 -9.31 -0.98 -3.29
N PHE A 63 -9.04 0.18 -2.72
CA PHE A 63 -9.74 0.69 -1.54
C PHE A 63 -10.80 1.76 -1.86
N THR A 64 -10.98 2.10 -3.12
CA THR A 64 -12.07 2.96 -3.61
C THR A 64 -13.06 2.19 -4.48
N PHE A 65 -13.00 0.87 -4.41
CA PHE A 65 -13.79 -0.02 -5.24
C PHE A 65 -15.26 -0.01 -4.81
N GLU A 66 -16.08 0.74 -5.53
CA GLU A 66 -17.53 0.64 -5.45
C GLU A 66 -18.02 -0.31 -6.57
N PRO A 67 -18.71 -1.38 -6.23
CA PRO A 67 -19.44 -2.17 -7.23
C PRO A 67 -20.58 -1.29 -7.73
N LYS A 68 -20.36 -0.58 -8.82
CA LYS A 68 -21.41 0.23 -9.46
C LYS A 68 -22.56 -0.67 -9.87
N GLY A 69 -23.70 -0.54 -9.20
CA GLY A 69 -25.06 -0.81 -9.70
C GLY A 69 -25.38 -2.11 -10.48
N ALA A 70 -24.39 -2.91 -10.81
CA ALA A 70 -24.49 -4.05 -11.70
C ALA A 70 -25.07 -5.32 -11.05
N VAL A 71 -25.35 -5.27 -9.78
CA VAL A 71 -25.88 -6.41 -9.00
C VAL A 71 -27.26 -6.86 -9.50
N LEU A 72 -28.00 -5.98 -10.17
CA LEU A 72 -29.34 -6.30 -10.66
C LEU A 72 -29.41 -6.76 -12.13
N GLN A 73 -28.29 -6.75 -12.87
CA GLN A 73 -28.32 -7.06 -14.33
C GLN A 73 -27.30 -8.14 -14.77
N GLY A 74 -26.77 -8.96 -13.89
CA GLY A 74 -25.92 -10.11 -14.28
C GLY A 74 -24.53 -9.78 -14.83
N SER A 75 -24.08 -8.53 -14.74
CA SER A 75 -22.73 -8.11 -15.11
C SER A 75 -22.14 -7.22 -14.02
N LEU A 76 -21.06 -7.67 -13.37
CA LEU A 76 -20.43 -6.90 -12.31
C LEU A 76 -19.71 -5.65 -12.83
N PHE A 77 -19.38 -5.54 -14.13
CA PHE A 77 -18.59 -4.44 -14.69
C PHE A 77 -18.73 -4.27 -16.21
N GLY A 78 -19.83 -4.65 -16.80
CA GLY A 78 -20.05 -4.45 -18.24
C GLY A 78 -19.20 -5.32 -19.17
N ALA A 79 -18.37 -6.22 -18.64
CA ALA A 79 -17.63 -7.22 -19.41
C ALA A 79 -18.13 -8.64 -19.05
N PRO A 80 -18.31 -9.54 -20.03
CA PRO A 80 -18.70 -10.91 -19.74
C PRO A 80 -17.61 -11.60 -18.91
N ILE A 81 -17.98 -12.15 -17.77
CA ILE A 81 -17.10 -12.96 -16.92
C ILE A 81 -16.71 -14.19 -17.75
N LYS A 82 -15.40 -14.29 -18.08
CA LYS A 82 -14.89 -15.48 -18.75
C LYS A 82 -15.08 -16.70 -17.85
N SER A 83 -15.78 -17.64 -18.38
CA SER A 83 -16.26 -18.91 -17.83
C SER A 83 -15.32 -19.67 -16.90
N GLY A 84 -15.86 -20.11 -15.77
CA GLY A 84 -15.28 -21.14 -14.90
C GLY A 84 -15.72 -21.09 -13.44
N LEU A 85 -16.16 -19.94 -12.95
CA LEU A 85 -16.68 -19.78 -11.60
C LEU A 85 -18.19 -19.48 -11.64
N LYS A 86 -18.95 -20.08 -10.76
CA LYS A 86 -20.40 -19.82 -10.68
C LYS A 86 -20.62 -18.35 -10.30
N GLN A 87 -21.31 -17.61 -11.18
CA GLN A 87 -21.56 -16.17 -11.09
C GLN A 87 -22.14 -15.69 -9.74
N THR A 88 -22.84 -16.55 -9.03
CA THR A 88 -23.53 -16.27 -7.76
C THR A 88 -22.58 -16.18 -6.56
N GLU A 89 -21.54 -17.01 -6.49
CA GLU A 89 -20.61 -17.05 -5.37
C GLU A 89 -19.76 -15.77 -5.25
N ASN A 90 -19.41 -15.16 -6.39
CA ASN A 90 -18.57 -13.95 -6.44
C ASN A 90 -19.29 -12.66 -6.02
N ILE A 91 -20.60 -12.60 -6.20
CA ILE A 91 -21.42 -11.43 -5.84
C ILE A 91 -21.69 -11.42 -4.33
N GLU A 92 -21.99 -12.58 -3.77
CA GLU A 92 -22.21 -12.74 -2.33
C GLU A 92 -20.94 -12.41 -1.52
N ASP A 93 -19.78 -12.81 -2.02
CA ASP A 93 -18.48 -12.49 -1.39
C ASP A 93 -18.23 -10.98 -1.36
N LEU A 94 -18.50 -10.27 -2.46
CA LEU A 94 -18.38 -8.80 -2.48
C LEU A 94 -19.44 -8.10 -1.63
N ILE A 95 -20.67 -8.64 -1.59
CA ILE A 95 -21.75 -8.09 -0.77
C ILE A 95 -21.44 -8.30 0.72
N SER A 96 -20.86 -9.43 1.08
CA SER A 96 -20.51 -9.75 2.48
C SER A 96 -19.34 -8.91 3.02
N ALA A 97 -18.40 -8.50 2.17
CA ALA A 97 -17.23 -7.71 2.56
C ALA A 97 -17.54 -6.20 2.70
N LYS A 98 -18.61 -5.84 3.43
CA LYS A 98 -19.13 -4.46 3.51
C LYS A 98 -18.11 -3.46 4.06
N LYS A 99 -17.29 -3.84 5.02
CA LYS A 99 -16.33 -2.94 5.68
C LYS A 99 -15.24 -2.49 4.73
N TRP A 100 -14.70 -3.40 3.92
CA TRP A 100 -13.63 -3.12 2.96
C TRP A 100 -14.09 -2.33 1.74
N ARG A 101 -15.37 -2.31 1.44
CA ARG A 101 -15.94 -1.54 0.31
C ARG A 101 -15.89 -0.04 0.54
N ASN A 102 -15.87 0.39 1.78
CA ASN A 102 -15.79 1.81 2.15
C ASN A 102 -14.35 2.28 2.44
N GLY A 103 -13.36 1.51 2.03
CA GLY A 103 -11.96 1.74 2.30
C GLY A 103 -11.36 0.67 3.21
N ILE A 104 -10.19 0.96 3.79
CA ILE A 104 -9.56 0.07 4.76
C ILE A 104 -10.30 0.23 6.09
N PRO A 105 -10.88 -0.85 6.67
CA PRO A 105 -11.58 -0.77 7.96
C PRO A 105 -10.63 -0.38 9.08
N ASP A 106 -11.18 0.02 10.21
CA ASP A 106 -10.40 0.26 11.41
C ASP A 106 -9.79 -1.02 11.94
N PHE A 107 -8.72 -0.91 12.70
CA PHE A 107 -7.96 -2.04 13.21
C PHE A 107 -8.83 -3.05 13.98
N GLU A 108 -9.72 -2.55 14.81
CA GLU A 108 -10.65 -3.34 15.63
C GLU A 108 -11.74 -4.04 14.80
N GLU A 109 -11.96 -3.57 13.57
CA GLU A 109 -12.95 -4.11 12.64
C GLU A 109 -12.36 -5.13 11.67
N TYR A 110 -11.04 -5.36 11.72
CA TYR A 110 -10.37 -6.31 10.83
C TYR A 110 -10.89 -7.73 11.04
N ASP A 111 -11.30 -8.35 9.96
CA ASP A 111 -11.67 -9.76 9.87
C ASP A 111 -10.95 -10.40 8.68
N GLU A 112 -10.21 -11.47 8.95
CA GLU A 112 -9.35 -12.13 7.95
C GLU A 112 -10.18 -12.78 6.84
N GLU A 113 -11.32 -13.38 7.18
CA GLU A 113 -12.18 -14.03 6.19
C GLU A 113 -12.88 -13.00 5.32
N GLU A 114 -13.38 -11.90 5.89
CA GLU A 114 -13.95 -10.80 5.14
C GLU A 114 -12.92 -10.17 4.20
N PHE A 115 -11.68 -9.98 4.68
CA PHE A 115 -10.60 -9.49 3.85
C PHE A 115 -10.26 -10.42 2.68
N SER A 116 -10.19 -11.72 2.94
CA SER A 116 -9.94 -12.73 1.91
C SER A 116 -11.03 -12.71 0.83
N ARG A 117 -12.32 -12.65 1.22
CA ARG A 117 -13.45 -12.52 0.31
C ARG A 117 -13.39 -11.22 -0.50
N PHE A 118 -13.01 -10.11 0.13
CA PHE A 118 -12.86 -8.82 -0.56
C PHE A 118 -11.83 -8.91 -1.69
N ILE A 119 -10.63 -9.45 -1.42
CA ILE A 119 -9.59 -9.60 -2.44
C ILE A 119 -10.00 -10.57 -3.56
N ALA A 120 -10.63 -11.70 -3.20
CA ALA A 120 -11.19 -12.65 -4.17
C ALA A 120 -12.23 -11.99 -5.07
N GLY A 121 -13.11 -11.16 -4.51
CA GLY A 121 -14.11 -10.40 -5.26
C GLY A 121 -13.51 -9.41 -6.26
N ILE A 122 -12.42 -8.68 -5.88
CA ILE A 122 -11.70 -7.81 -6.82
C ILE A 122 -11.11 -8.64 -7.96
N ARG A 123 -10.49 -9.78 -7.69
CA ARG A 123 -9.94 -10.68 -8.72
C ARG A 123 -11.02 -11.20 -9.66
N SER A 124 -12.15 -11.63 -9.12
CA SER A 124 -13.27 -12.12 -9.91
C SER A 124 -13.85 -11.06 -10.84
N SER A 125 -13.72 -9.78 -10.48
CA SER A 125 -14.09 -8.66 -11.34
C SER A 125 -13.10 -8.39 -12.47
N GLY A 126 -12.05 -9.18 -12.61
CA GLY A 126 -10.99 -9.01 -13.60
C GLY A 126 -9.96 -7.91 -13.27
N LYS A 127 -10.02 -7.34 -12.06
CA LYS A 127 -9.09 -6.30 -11.61
C LYS A 127 -7.92 -6.90 -10.84
N ASN A 128 -6.80 -6.16 -10.84
CA ASN A 128 -5.64 -6.49 -10.03
C ASN A 128 -5.67 -5.66 -8.74
N PRO A 129 -5.74 -6.27 -7.54
CA PRO A 129 -5.74 -5.54 -6.30
C PRO A 129 -4.38 -4.88 -5.98
N TYR A 130 -3.32 -5.24 -6.66
CA TYR A 130 -1.98 -4.73 -6.42
C TYR A 130 -1.49 -3.79 -7.51
N THR A 131 -0.62 -2.85 -7.13
CA THR A 131 0.17 -2.13 -8.13
C THR A 131 1.08 -3.09 -8.91
N THR A 132 1.33 -2.78 -10.18
CA THR A 132 2.32 -3.50 -11.01
C THR A 132 3.76 -3.08 -10.70
N ALA A 133 3.96 -1.96 -9.99
CA ALA A 133 5.28 -1.43 -9.68
C ALA A 133 6.00 -2.21 -8.57
N TYR A 134 5.25 -2.83 -7.66
CA TYR A 134 5.82 -3.62 -6.56
C TYR A 134 5.77 -5.11 -6.90
N LEU A 135 6.92 -5.64 -7.27
CA LEU A 135 7.13 -7.08 -7.41
C LEU A 135 7.38 -7.70 -6.03
N ILE A 136 6.38 -7.60 -5.14
CA ILE A 136 6.47 -8.28 -3.86
C ILE A 136 6.24 -9.76 -4.14
N ASN A 137 7.31 -10.53 -4.06
CA ASN A 137 7.26 -11.97 -4.24
C ASN A 137 6.49 -12.63 -3.10
N SER A 138 5.77 -13.70 -3.43
CA SER A 138 5.17 -14.63 -2.45
C SER A 138 6.23 -15.48 -1.73
N GLN A 139 7.44 -14.95 -1.51
CA GLN A 139 8.54 -15.68 -0.84
C GLN A 139 8.16 -16.13 0.57
N ALA A 140 7.25 -15.40 1.23
CA ALA A 140 6.73 -15.81 2.54
C ALA A 140 5.85 -17.09 2.47
N THR A 141 5.35 -17.45 1.29
CA THR A 141 4.50 -18.64 1.06
C THR A 141 4.84 -19.29 -0.28
N PRO A 142 5.98 -20.01 -0.37
CA PRO A 142 6.39 -20.64 -1.61
C PRO A 142 5.30 -21.55 -2.20
N GLY A 143 5.03 -21.43 -3.49
CA GLY A 143 4.02 -22.24 -4.18
C GLY A 143 2.56 -21.80 -4.00
N GLN A 144 2.30 -20.79 -3.16
CA GLN A 144 0.95 -20.24 -2.97
C GLN A 144 0.73 -18.99 -3.83
N PRO A 145 -0.51 -18.71 -4.24
CA PRO A 145 -0.86 -17.45 -4.91
C PRO A 145 -0.53 -16.23 -4.04
N ARG A 146 -0.22 -15.10 -4.67
CA ARG A 146 0.04 -13.83 -3.97
C ARG A 146 -1.12 -13.43 -3.05
N ASP A 147 -2.36 -13.63 -3.50
CA ASP A 147 -3.54 -13.28 -2.71
C ASP A 147 -3.59 -14.07 -1.40
N TYR A 148 -3.28 -15.38 -1.44
CA TYR A 148 -3.15 -16.20 -0.22
C TYR A 148 -2.08 -15.64 0.72
N CYS A 149 -0.90 -15.31 0.20
CA CYS A 149 0.19 -14.74 1.00
C CYS A 149 -0.28 -13.49 1.76
N TYR A 150 -0.95 -12.57 1.07
CA TYR A 150 -1.38 -11.31 1.69
C TYR A 150 -2.55 -11.48 2.65
N THR A 151 -3.54 -12.28 2.27
CA THR A 151 -4.77 -12.39 3.08
C THR A 151 -4.63 -13.33 4.27
N ARG A 152 -3.71 -14.31 4.21
CA ARG A 152 -3.54 -15.34 5.24
C ARG A 152 -2.26 -15.22 6.05
N VAL A 153 -1.28 -14.47 5.57
CA VAL A 153 0.02 -14.38 6.27
C VAL A 153 0.41 -12.93 6.53
N VAL A 154 0.51 -12.08 5.51
CA VAL A 154 1.09 -10.73 5.66
C VAL A 154 0.22 -9.83 6.52
N VAL A 155 -1.04 -9.62 6.13
CA VAL A 155 -1.95 -8.70 6.83
C VAL A 155 -2.36 -9.23 8.21
N PRO A 156 -2.66 -10.53 8.41
CA PRO A 156 -2.88 -11.08 9.75
C PRO A 156 -1.66 -10.93 10.67
N THR A 157 -0.45 -11.15 10.15
CA THR A 157 0.77 -10.95 10.95
C THR A 157 0.97 -9.49 11.32
N LEU A 158 0.73 -8.56 10.38
CA LEU A 158 0.75 -7.13 10.68
C LEU A 158 -0.26 -6.78 11.78
N HIS A 159 -1.49 -7.28 11.68
CA HIS A 159 -2.52 -7.06 12.68
C HIS A 159 -2.05 -7.52 14.07
N ASN A 160 -1.51 -8.72 14.18
CA ASN A 160 -1.02 -9.28 15.44
C ASN A 160 0.20 -8.53 16.03
N LYS A 161 1.03 -7.91 15.19
CA LYS A 161 2.28 -7.23 15.61
C LYS A 161 2.17 -5.71 15.66
N LEU A 162 1.01 -5.12 15.37
CA LEU A 162 0.88 -3.67 15.22
C LEU A 162 1.20 -2.92 16.52
N ASP A 163 0.75 -3.41 17.66
CA ASP A 163 1.01 -2.76 18.95
C ASP A 163 2.51 -2.81 19.33
N GLU A 164 3.17 -3.92 19.01
CA GLU A 164 4.62 -4.03 19.18
C GLU A 164 5.38 -3.06 18.27
N LEU A 165 4.98 -2.96 17.00
CA LEU A 165 5.54 -2.00 16.06
C LEU A 165 5.40 -0.57 16.56
N ILE A 166 4.21 -0.17 16.99
CA ILE A 166 3.96 1.17 17.52
C ILE A 166 4.88 1.47 18.71
N LYS A 167 5.01 0.51 19.62
CA LYS A 167 5.92 0.64 20.77
C LYS A 167 7.37 0.86 20.33
N ILE A 168 7.85 0.08 19.36
CA ILE A 168 9.21 0.20 18.83
C ILE A 168 9.41 1.56 18.18
N VAL A 169 8.51 2.02 17.32
CA VAL A 169 8.64 3.33 16.67
C VAL A 169 8.68 4.47 17.69
N LEU A 170 7.87 4.41 18.74
CA LEU A 170 7.83 5.42 19.80
C LEU A 170 9.09 5.44 20.68
N THR A 171 9.78 4.31 20.84
CA THR A 171 10.90 4.13 21.78
C THR A 171 12.26 3.97 21.11
N ALA A 172 12.31 3.72 19.81
CA ALA A 172 13.55 3.51 19.06
C ALA A 172 14.54 4.66 19.26
N LYS A 173 15.80 4.33 19.43
CA LYS A 173 16.90 5.28 19.58
C LYS A 173 17.59 5.57 18.24
N LYS A 174 17.46 4.64 17.28
CA LYS A 174 18.04 4.71 15.94
C LYS A 174 17.01 4.27 14.91
N PRO A 175 17.02 4.83 13.69
CA PRO A 175 16.13 4.43 12.60
C PRO A 175 16.21 2.94 12.29
N GLU A 176 17.42 2.35 12.38
CA GLU A 176 17.67 0.95 12.06
C GLU A 176 16.86 -0.01 12.95
N GLU A 177 16.55 0.36 14.19
CA GLU A 177 15.74 -0.47 15.09
C GLU A 177 14.31 -0.66 14.51
N ILE A 178 13.77 0.40 13.90
CA ILE A 178 12.46 0.36 13.23
C ILE A 178 12.54 -0.50 11.96
N ILE A 179 13.58 -0.29 11.15
CA ILE A 179 13.79 -1.03 9.92
C ILE A 179 13.94 -2.52 10.19
N GLU A 180 14.77 -2.91 11.15
CA GLU A 180 14.98 -4.31 11.50
C GLU A 180 13.70 -4.98 12.03
N PHE A 181 12.91 -4.26 12.82
CA PHE A 181 11.61 -4.79 13.23
C PHE A 181 10.66 -4.97 12.03
N LEU A 182 10.56 -3.98 11.15
CA LEU A 182 9.72 -4.06 9.95
C LEU A 182 10.11 -5.27 9.09
N LYS A 183 11.39 -5.60 8.97
CA LYS A 183 11.90 -6.77 8.24
C LYS A 183 11.52 -8.10 8.89
N THR A 184 11.07 -8.13 10.15
CA THR A 184 10.49 -9.34 10.76
C THR A 184 9.09 -9.66 10.25
N LEU A 185 8.44 -8.72 9.58
CA LEU A 185 7.13 -8.95 8.97
C LEU A 185 7.29 -9.76 7.67
N PRO A 186 6.38 -10.70 7.40
CA PRO A 186 6.44 -11.49 6.17
C PRO A 186 6.31 -10.57 4.94
N ALA A 187 7.03 -10.90 3.88
CA ALA A 187 7.11 -10.14 2.61
C ALA A 187 7.69 -8.72 2.74
N VAL A 188 8.30 -8.37 3.86
CA VAL A 188 8.97 -7.08 4.08
C VAL A 188 10.49 -7.29 4.02
N ALA A 189 11.11 -6.79 2.95
CA ALA A 189 12.56 -6.65 2.81
C ALA A 189 12.95 -5.17 2.87
N ASP A 190 14.23 -4.86 2.69
CA ASP A 190 14.80 -3.51 2.83
C ASP A 190 14.00 -2.43 2.10
N PHE A 191 13.55 -2.70 0.87
CA PHE A 191 12.77 -1.73 0.09
C PHE A 191 11.43 -1.40 0.75
N ILE A 192 10.63 -2.41 1.12
CA ILE A 192 9.31 -2.19 1.72
C ILE A 192 9.44 -1.64 3.15
N ALA A 193 10.44 -2.09 3.92
CA ALA A 193 10.72 -1.52 5.23
C ALA A 193 11.04 -0.01 5.13
N HIS A 194 11.83 0.40 4.11
CA HIS A 194 12.11 1.80 3.85
C HIS A 194 10.85 2.59 3.44
N GLU A 195 9.98 2.02 2.61
CA GLU A 195 8.71 2.66 2.24
C GLU A 195 7.82 2.90 3.47
N PHE A 196 7.71 1.94 4.38
CA PHE A 196 6.99 2.13 5.64
C PHE A 196 7.65 3.19 6.53
N TYR A 197 8.98 3.15 6.64
CA TYR A 197 9.71 4.16 7.40
C TYR A 197 9.41 5.57 6.87
N GLN A 198 9.45 5.78 5.56
CA GLN A 198 9.09 7.05 4.94
C GLN A 198 7.65 7.46 5.25
N ASP A 199 6.69 6.53 5.14
CA ASP A 199 5.29 6.82 5.48
C ASP A 199 5.13 7.26 6.95
N PHE A 200 5.89 6.66 7.86
CA PHE A 200 5.87 7.04 9.28
C PHE A 200 6.43 8.44 9.50
N THR A 201 7.43 8.90 8.72
CA THR A 201 7.94 10.27 8.80
C THR A 201 6.91 11.31 8.39
N TYR A 202 5.92 10.93 7.58
CA TYR A 202 4.84 11.82 7.19
C TYR A 202 3.84 12.09 8.32
N ILE A 203 3.69 11.18 9.28
CA ILE A 203 2.73 11.35 10.38
C ILE A 203 2.98 12.66 11.14
N PRO A 204 4.16 12.93 11.72
CA PRO A 204 4.40 14.21 12.38
C PRO A 204 4.48 15.40 11.42
N ARG A 205 4.74 15.17 10.12
CA ARG A 205 4.84 16.25 9.12
C ARG A 205 3.47 16.78 8.68
N TYR A 206 2.48 15.89 8.57
CA TYR A 206 1.13 16.23 8.07
C TYR A 206 0.06 16.22 9.16
N THR A 207 0.41 15.85 10.40
CA THR A 207 -0.50 15.81 11.54
C THR A 207 0.20 16.38 12.77
N ASP A 208 -0.58 16.82 13.77
CA ASP A 208 -0.03 17.27 15.06
C ASP A 208 0.40 16.10 15.98
N ARG A 209 0.46 14.88 15.46
CA ARG A 209 0.73 13.67 16.24
C ARG A 209 2.22 13.43 16.38
N LYS A 210 2.68 13.36 17.62
CA LYS A 210 4.03 12.91 17.95
C LYS A 210 4.09 11.39 17.85
N PHE A 211 4.64 10.86 16.76
CA PHE A 211 4.78 9.42 16.57
C PHE A 211 6.23 9.01 16.45
N MET A 212 6.95 9.54 15.49
CA MET A 212 8.34 9.22 15.23
C MET A 212 9.20 10.47 15.39
N ARG A 213 10.37 10.32 16.06
CA ARG A 213 11.30 11.42 16.25
C ARG A 213 12.30 11.60 15.09
N PHE A 214 12.36 10.62 14.21
CA PHE A 214 13.24 10.64 13.05
C PHE A 214 12.53 11.27 11.85
N THR A 215 13.34 11.82 10.95
CA THR A 215 12.92 12.44 9.70
C THR A 215 13.32 11.56 8.51
N GLN A 216 13.00 11.97 7.30
CA GLN A 216 13.43 11.31 6.06
C GLN A 216 14.96 11.35 5.89
N ASP A 217 15.62 12.34 6.47
CA ASP A 217 17.07 12.54 6.34
C ASP A 217 17.88 11.65 7.29
N ASP A 218 17.22 11.06 8.31
CA ASP A 218 17.91 10.22 9.31
C ASP A 218 18.21 8.79 8.81
N TYR A 219 17.52 8.33 7.75
CA TYR A 219 17.74 7.01 7.17
C TYR A 219 17.43 6.97 5.67
N THR A 220 18.34 6.38 4.91
CA THR A 220 18.17 6.13 3.47
C THR A 220 18.61 4.71 3.11
N ASN A 221 17.74 3.99 2.44
CA ASN A 221 18.10 2.71 1.83
C ASN A 221 18.71 2.96 0.43
N VAL A 222 20.02 2.75 0.32
CA VAL A 222 20.73 2.84 -0.96
C VAL A 222 20.49 1.54 -1.74
N GLY A 223 19.44 1.51 -2.56
CA GLY A 223 19.16 0.38 -3.43
C GLY A 223 20.23 0.14 -4.51
N PRO A 224 20.21 -1.03 -5.20
CA PRO A 224 21.24 -1.40 -6.17
C PRO A 224 21.45 -0.36 -7.28
N GLY A 225 20.38 0.24 -7.80
CA GLY A 225 20.45 1.26 -8.85
C GLY A 225 21.15 2.53 -8.38
N ALA A 226 20.81 3.04 -7.20
CA ALA A 226 21.46 4.22 -6.62
C ALA A 226 22.93 3.93 -6.30
N SER A 227 23.24 2.74 -5.77
CA SER A 227 24.61 2.28 -5.50
C SER A 227 25.49 2.26 -6.75
N ILE A 228 24.96 1.74 -7.88
CA ILE A 228 25.63 1.76 -9.16
C ILE A 228 25.84 3.18 -9.65
N GLY A 229 24.77 4.01 -9.59
CA GLY A 229 24.83 5.42 -10.02
C GLY A 229 25.88 6.22 -9.24
N ILE A 230 25.95 6.06 -7.91
CA ILE A 230 26.96 6.73 -7.08
C ILE A 230 28.38 6.31 -7.47
N ARG A 231 28.63 5.03 -7.72
CA ARG A 231 29.95 4.53 -8.17
C ARG A 231 30.34 5.04 -9.55
N LEU A 232 29.39 5.35 -10.43
CA LEU A 232 29.68 5.94 -11.74
C LEU A 232 30.06 7.43 -11.63
N ILE A 233 29.56 8.13 -10.62
CA ILE A 233 29.82 9.55 -10.39
C ILE A 233 31.10 9.73 -9.54
N TYR A 234 31.32 8.84 -8.59
CA TYR A 234 32.47 8.84 -7.66
C TYR A 234 33.22 7.51 -7.80
N PRO A 235 34.03 7.34 -8.85
CA PRO A 235 34.78 6.12 -9.11
C PRO A 235 35.87 5.84 -8.07
#